data_5b54176935670be22125bd339b880b26
#
_entry.id   5b54176935670be22125bd339b880b26
#
_cell.length_a   1.000
_cell.length_b   1.000
_cell.length_c   1.000
_cell.angle_alpha   90.00
_cell.angle_beta   90.00
_cell.angle_gamma   90.00
#
_symmetry.space_group_name_H-M   'P 1'
#
loop_
_entity.id
_entity.type
_entity.pdbx_description
1 polymer ?
#
loop_
_entity_poly.entity_id
_entity_poly.type
_entity_poly.pdbx_seq_one_letter_code
_entity_poly.pdbx_strand_id
1 'polypeptide(L)'
;MNYGETLVYWYLRLNGFFPLVDFVLHHHDETIAHSADCDVLAVRHPHTYEVIGGHTTDWDPKLSDMGIRLDSRIIGIIVEVKTGQNTAESRENIRRSFSNERNRYAVQRLGFWPQDNAARIANSLNTEVSYQDDTYQIFKLLVADKLPPVEQPEKWKQLSLKQVETFIVERFKKYQDQKLSDRLRFPSDLMQYMIWKSSNRRQVNMPV
;
A
#
# COMPACT_ATOMS: atom_id res chain seq x y z
N MET A 1 7.33 -11.97 3.87
CA MET A 1 5.99 -11.34 3.70
C MET A 1 4.94 -12.16 4.42
N ASN A 2 4.19 -11.56 5.35
CA ASN A 2 3.01 -12.18 5.95
C ASN A 2 1.77 -12.00 5.04
N TYR A 3 0.62 -12.56 5.45
CA TYR A 3 -0.58 -12.49 4.62
C TYR A 3 -1.08 -11.06 4.39
N GLY A 4 -0.98 -10.19 5.40
CA GLY A 4 -1.41 -8.79 5.29
C GLY A 4 -0.54 -8.01 4.32
N GLU A 5 0.77 -8.15 4.41
CA GLU A 5 1.71 -7.56 3.46
C GLU A 5 1.49 -8.08 2.03
N THR A 6 1.19 -9.38 1.89
CA THR A 6 0.85 -9.98 0.58
C THR A 6 -0.43 -9.37 0.00
N LEU A 7 -1.48 -9.17 0.80
CA LEU A 7 -2.70 -8.50 0.36
C LEU A 7 -2.43 -7.07 -0.08
N VAL A 8 -1.67 -6.31 0.72
CA VAL A 8 -1.31 -4.92 0.40
C VAL A 8 -0.44 -4.83 -0.85
N TYR A 9 0.53 -5.72 -1.00
CA TYR A 9 1.33 -5.81 -2.23
C TYR A 9 0.43 -5.93 -3.47
N TRP A 10 -0.51 -6.89 -3.47
CA TRP A 10 -1.39 -7.11 -4.61
C TRP A 10 -2.43 -6.00 -4.79
N TYR A 11 -2.92 -5.42 -3.69
CA TYR A 11 -3.78 -4.25 -3.76
C TYR A 11 -3.10 -3.09 -4.50
N LEU A 12 -1.86 -2.78 -4.13
CA LEU A 12 -1.08 -1.74 -4.80
C LEU A 12 -0.80 -2.09 -6.26
N ARG A 13 -0.41 -3.33 -6.55
CA ARG A 13 -0.21 -3.82 -7.93
C ARG A 13 -1.46 -3.64 -8.78
N LEU A 14 -2.62 -4.02 -8.27
CA LEU A 14 -3.90 -3.90 -8.97
C LEU A 14 -4.36 -2.43 -9.13
N ASN A 15 -3.75 -1.50 -8.42
CA ASN A 15 -3.92 -0.05 -8.58
C ASN A 15 -2.80 0.59 -9.41
N GLY A 16 -1.96 -0.20 -10.07
CA GLY A 16 -0.90 0.27 -10.98
C GLY A 16 0.39 0.73 -10.29
N PHE A 17 0.60 0.38 -9.03
CA PHE A 17 1.86 0.64 -8.34
C PHE A 17 2.90 -0.45 -8.61
N PHE A 18 4.17 -0.10 -8.45
CA PHE A 18 5.33 -0.99 -8.41
C PHE A 18 5.81 -1.12 -6.96
N PRO A 19 5.27 -2.09 -6.19
CA PRO A 19 5.62 -2.23 -4.79
C PRO A 19 6.92 -3.01 -4.59
N LEU A 20 7.70 -2.57 -3.61
CA LEU A 20 8.82 -3.26 -3.01
C LEU A 20 8.42 -3.64 -1.58
N VAL A 21 8.69 -4.88 -1.18
CA VAL A 21 8.38 -5.42 0.14
C VAL A 21 9.66 -5.79 0.89
N ASP A 22 9.54 -5.92 2.21
CA ASP A 22 10.65 -6.28 3.10
C ASP A 22 11.87 -5.36 2.88
N PHE A 23 11.60 -4.06 2.69
CA PHE A 23 12.64 -3.11 2.36
C PHE A 23 13.36 -2.66 3.64
N VAL A 24 14.58 -3.15 3.81
CA VAL A 24 15.44 -2.78 4.94
C VAL A 24 15.96 -1.36 4.75
N LEU A 25 15.56 -0.47 5.64
CA LEU A 25 16.10 0.88 5.73
C LEU A 25 17.40 0.81 6.53
N HIS A 26 18.54 0.59 5.84
CA HIS A 26 19.85 0.49 6.48
C HIS A 26 20.25 1.80 7.16
N HIS A 27 20.73 1.71 8.39
CA HIS A 27 21.43 2.78 9.09
C HIS A 27 22.95 2.63 8.87
N HIS A 28 23.65 3.74 8.68
CA HIS A 28 25.10 3.74 8.54
C HIS A 28 25.83 3.49 9.88
N ASP A 29 25.12 3.54 11.00
CA ASP A 29 25.69 3.39 12.33
C ASP A 29 25.55 1.94 12.79
N GLU A 30 26.65 1.22 12.83
CA GLU A 30 26.75 -0.19 13.26
C GLU A 30 26.31 -0.42 14.71
N THR A 31 26.15 0.65 15.51
CA THR A 31 25.75 0.57 16.92
C THR A 31 24.24 0.41 17.11
N ILE A 32 23.42 0.62 16.07
CA ILE A 32 21.96 0.51 16.13
C ILE A 32 21.55 -0.88 15.64
N ALA A 33 21.33 -1.80 16.56
CA ALA A 33 21.00 -3.21 16.31
C ALA A 33 19.59 -3.44 15.68
N HIS A 34 18.83 -2.41 15.34
CA HIS A 34 17.49 -2.55 14.77
C HIS A 34 17.43 -1.86 13.42
N SER A 35 17.51 -2.66 12.35
CA SER A 35 17.13 -2.21 11.02
C SER A 35 15.66 -1.79 11.04
N ALA A 36 15.39 -0.59 10.58
CA ALA A 36 14.02 -0.14 10.39
C ALA A 36 13.52 -0.74 9.07
N ASP A 37 12.58 -1.67 9.15
CA ASP A 37 11.94 -2.23 7.96
C ASP A 37 10.75 -1.36 7.56
N CYS A 38 10.55 -1.18 6.27
CA CYS A 38 9.33 -0.65 5.70
C CYS A 38 8.57 -1.82 5.09
N ASP A 39 7.33 -2.08 5.56
CA ASP A 39 6.57 -3.24 5.11
C ASP A 39 6.34 -3.20 3.60
N VAL A 40 5.91 -2.05 3.06
CA VAL A 40 5.80 -1.85 1.61
C VAL A 40 6.17 -0.41 1.24
N LEU A 41 7.05 -0.28 0.25
CA LEU A 41 7.36 0.98 -0.42
C LEU A 41 6.94 0.86 -1.87
N ALA A 42 6.13 1.78 -2.39
CA ALA A 42 5.64 1.65 -3.76
C ALA A 42 5.67 2.95 -4.55
N VAL A 43 5.86 2.82 -5.85
CA VAL A 43 5.85 3.94 -6.81
C VAL A 43 4.78 3.70 -7.87
N ARG A 44 4.08 4.74 -8.28
CA ARG A 44 3.16 4.71 -9.40
C ARG A 44 3.38 5.90 -10.34
N HIS A 45 3.44 5.64 -11.61
CA HIS A 45 3.47 6.67 -12.64
C HIS A 45 2.06 7.07 -13.08
N PRO A 46 1.79 8.33 -13.47
CA PRO A 46 0.44 8.81 -13.81
C PRO A 46 -0.15 8.10 -15.05
N HIS A 47 0.70 7.68 -15.98
CA HIS A 47 0.27 7.05 -17.24
C HIS A 47 0.39 5.52 -17.21
N THR A 48 0.39 4.91 -16.02
CA THR A 48 0.34 3.44 -15.90
C THR A 48 -0.99 2.96 -16.47
N TYR A 49 -0.91 2.11 -17.50
CA TYR A 49 -2.05 1.55 -18.21
C TYR A 49 -1.87 0.04 -18.40
N GLU A 50 -2.93 -0.69 -18.15
CA GLU A 50 -3.05 -2.11 -18.49
C GLU A 50 -4.41 -2.34 -19.15
N VAL A 51 -4.49 -3.23 -20.13
CA VAL A 51 -5.74 -3.53 -20.84
C VAL A 51 -6.80 -4.11 -19.89
N ILE A 52 -6.37 -4.91 -18.93
CA ILE A 52 -7.26 -5.52 -17.93
C ILE A 52 -6.84 -5.00 -16.55
N GLY A 53 -7.72 -4.21 -15.92
CA GLY A 53 -7.47 -3.68 -14.58
C GLY A 53 -6.66 -2.39 -14.52
N GLY A 54 -6.24 -1.84 -15.67
CA GLY A 54 -5.48 -0.59 -15.74
C GLY A 54 -6.31 0.65 -16.09
N HIS A 55 -7.61 0.50 -16.30
CA HIS A 55 -8.48 1.64 -16.54
C HIS A 55 -8.73 2.45 -15.26
N THR A 56 -8.94 3.74 -15.39
CA THR A 56 -9.29 4.62 -14.26
C THR A 56 -10.50 4.14 -13.47
N THR A 57 -11.46 3.50 -14.15
CA THR A 57 -12.65 2.89 -13.53
C THR A 57 -12.35 1.61 -12.74
N ASP A 58 -11.12 1.12 -12.81
CA ASP A 58 -10.68 -0.08 -12.09
C ASP A 58 -9.89 0.26 -10.82
N TRP A 59 -9.42 1.49 -10.68
CA TRP A 59 -8.71 1.89 -9.48
C TRP A 59 -9.65 1.99 -8.29
N ASP A 60 -9.12 1.74 -7.09
CA ASP A 60 -9.92 1.92 -5.87
C ASP A 60 -10.21 3.41 -5.67
N PRO A 61 -11.49 3.83 -5.70
CA PRO A 61 -11.85 5.23 -5.49
C PRO A 61 -11.39 5.76 -4.12
N LYS A 62 -11.20 4.89 -3.12
CA LYS A 62 -10.66 5.27 -1.81
C LYS A 62 -9.29 5.93 -1.88
N LEU A 63 -8.45 5.56 -2.84
CA LEU A 63 -7.17 6.22 -3.04
C LEU A 63 -7.37 7.69 -3.44
N SER A 64 -8.31 7.96 -4.35
CA SER A 64 -8.66 9.33 -4.73
C SER A 64 -9.32 10.10 -3.58
N ASP A 65 -10.20 9.46 -2.80
CA ASP A 65 -10.84 10.05 -1.62
C ASP A 65 -9.81 10.46 -0.55
N MET A 66 -8.68 9.76 -0.48
CA MET A 66 -7.54 10.10 0.37
C MET A 66 -6.69 11.25 -0.18
N GLY A 67 -6.99 11.77 -1.37
CA GLY A 67 -6.25 12.83 -2.04
C GLY A 67 -5.06 12.36 -2.86
N ILE A 68 -5.00 11.07 -3.21
CA ILE A 68 -3.94 10.51 -4.07
C ILE A 68 -4.26 10.81 -5.53
N ARG A 69 -3.37 11.52 -6.22
CA ARG A 69 -3.54 11.99 -7.61
C ARG A 69 -3.01 10.95 -8.61
N LEU A 70 -3.74 9.84 -8.77
CA LEU A 70 -3.32 8.70 -9.59
C LEU A 70 -3.10 9.03 -11.08
N ASP A 71 -3.69 10.09 -11.58
CA ASP A 71 -3.73 10.48 -12.98
C ASP A 71 -2.75 11.62 -13.38
N SER A 72 -2.15 12.29 -12.39
CA SER A 72 -1.44 13.54 -12.67
C SER A 72 -0.03 13.63 -12.08
N ARG A 73 0.34 12.78 -11.12
CA ARG A 73 1.63 12.82 -10.45
C ARG A 73 2.30 11.45 -10.36
N ILE A 74 3.62 11.46 -10.21
CA ILE A 74 4.38 10.29 -9.77
C ILE A 74 4.18 10.18 -8.27
N ILE A 75 3.66 9.04 -7.82
CA ILE A 75 3.24 8.83 -6.44
C ILE A 75 4.16 7.83 -5.76
N GLY A 76 4.65 8.20 -4.58
CA GLY A 76 5.29 7.28 -3.64
C GLY A 76 4.36 6.99 -2.46
N ILE A 77 4.29 5.75 -2.03
CA ILE A 77 3.54 5.37 -0.83
C ILE A 77 4.48 4.63 0.12
N ILE A 78 4.51 5.10 1.37
CA ILE A 78 5.15 4.43 2.49
C ILE A 78 4.04 3.72 3.26
N VAL A 79 4.05 2.39 3.29
CA VAL A 79 2.97 1.59 3.89
C VAL A 79 3.47 0.81 5.09
N GLU A 80 2.72 0.90 6.16
CA GLU A 80 2.84 0.05 7.35
C GLU A 80 1.63 -0.88 7.42
N VAL A 81 1.86 -2.17 7.69
CA VAL A 81 0.83 -3.20 7.73
C VAL A 81 0.74 -3.81 9.13
N LYS A 82 -0.45 -3.82 9.71
CA LYS A 82 -0.70 -4.41 11.05
C LYS A 82 -1.83 -5.43 11.01
N THR A 83 -1.49 -6.68 11.28
CA THR A 83 -2.44 -7.82 11.32
C THR A 83 -2.89 -8.18 12.72
N GLY A 84 -2.41 -7.48 13.74
CA GLY A 84 -2.66 -7.79 15.15
C GLY A 84 -3.74 -6.92 15.80
N GLN A 85 -3.81 -7.03 17.13
CA GLN A 85 -4.75 -6.25 17.96
C GLN A 85 -4.34 -4.78 18.03
N ASN A 86 -5.34 -3.88 18.09
CA ASN A 86 -5.11 -2.45 18.31
C ASN A 86 -4.86 -2.18 19.80
N THR A 87 -3.66 -2.49 20.29
CA THR A 87 -3.20 -2.20 21.66
C THR A 87 -2.49 -0.85 21.74
N ALA A 88 -2.22 -0.37 22.95
CA ALA A 88 -1.40 0.83 23.16
C ALA A 88 0.01 0.65 22.57
N GLU A 89 0.59 -0.52 22.76
CA GLU A 89 1.90 -0.88 22.19
C GLU A 89 1.88 -0.90 20.65
N SER A 90 0.84 -1.47 20.03
CA SER A 90 0.71 -1.47 18.57
C SER A 90 0.59 -0.07 18.00
N ARG A 91 -0.11 0.85 18.69
CA ARG A 91 -0.20 2.26 18.28
C ARG A 91 1.15 2.98 18.36
N GLU A 92 1.92 2.71 19.41
CA GLU A 92 3.28 3.26 19.53
C GLU A 92 4.20 2.73 18.43
N ASN A 93 4.11 1.44 18.10
CA ASN A 93 4.85 0.84 16.99
C ASN A 93 4.48 1.48 15.65
N ILE A 94 3.19 1.78 15.40
CA ILE A 94 2.76 2.52 14.20
C ILE A 94 3.41 3.91 14.15
N ARG A 95 3.44 4.66 15.27
CA ARG A 95 4.10 5.98 15.31
C ARG A 95 5.59 5.88 15.01
N ARG A 96 6.27 4.85 15.51
CA ARG A 96 7.69 4.59 15.22
C ARG A 96 7.92 4.26 13.75
N SER A 97 7.01 3.51 13.10
CA SER A 97 7.09 3.17 11.68
C SER A 97 7.03 4.41 10.78
N PHE A 98 6.38 5.48 11.22
CA PHE A 98 6.33 6.76 10.53
C PHE A 98 7.20 7.84 11.21
N SER A 99 8.25 7.44 11.92
CA SER A 99 9.20 8.40 12.53
C SER A 99 9.94 9.21 11.46
N ASN A 100 10.48 10.37 11.85
CA ASN A 100 11.22 11.26 10.94
C ASN A 100 12.36 10.52 10.23
N GLU A 101 13.09 9.72 10.95
CA GLU A 101 14.22 8.97 10.43
C GLU A 101 13.79 7.96 9.37
N ARG A 102 12.76 7.17 9.65
CA ARG A 102 12.21 6.21 8.67
C ARG A 102 11.64 6.91 7.45
N ASN A 103 10.90 8.00 7.64
CA ASN A 103 10.41 8.84 6.55
C ASN A 103 11.57 9.35 5.68
N ARG A 104 12.69 9.80 6.28
CA ARG A 104 13.86 10.27 5.55
C ARG A 104 14.45 9.19 4.66
N TYR A 105 14.65 7.98 5.19
CA TYR A 105 15.18 6.87 4.40
C TYR A 105 14.21 6.45 3.30
N ALA A 106 12.91 6.36 3.59
CA ALA A 106 11.91 6.04 2.58
C ALA A 106 11.90 7.08 1.44
N VAL A 107 11.96 8.39 1.76
CA VAL A 107 12.05 9.47 0.76
C VAL A 107 13.30 9.33 -0.10
N GLN A 108 14.46 9.06 0.52
CA GLN A 108 15.71 8.84 -0.21
C GLN A 108 15.62 7.64 -1.15
N ARG A 109 14.95 6.57 -0.73
CA ARG A 109 14.83 5.33 -1.52
C ARG A 109 13.83 5.45 -2.65
N LEU A 110 12.78 6.25 -2.50
CA LEU A 110 11.88 6.57 -3.60
C LEU A 110 12.59 7.34 -4.73
N GLY A 111 13.63 8.09 -4.41
CA GLY A 111 14.49 8.73 -5.40
C GLY A 111 13.82 9.85 -6.21
N PHE A 112 12.73 10.44 -5.71
CA PHE A 112 12.00 11.50 -6.42
C PHE A 112 12.73 12.84 -6.38
N TRP A 113 13.49 13.07 -5.34
CA TRP A 113 14.22 14.32 -5.12
C TRP A 113 15.70 14.05 -4.85
N PRO A 114 16.56 15.03 -5.11
CA PRO A 114 17.97 14.96 -4.68
C PRO A 114 18.07 14.66 -3.18
N GLN A 115 19.12 13.94 -2.80
CA GLN A 115 19.32 13.46 -1.44
C GLN A 115 19.27 14.59 -0.38
N ASP A 116 19.77 15.77 -0.70
CA ASP A 116 19.77 16.93 0.20
C ASP A 116 18.35 17.42 0.55
N ASN A 117 17.38 17.15 -0.28
CA ASN A 117 15.98 17.51 -0.03
C ASN A 117 15.24 16.51 0.87
N ALA A 118 15.76 15.29 1.03
CA ALA A 118 15.06 14.23 1.74
C ALA A 118 14.78 14.57 3.21
N ALA A 119 15.72 15.24 3.89
CA ALA A 119 15.53 15.67 5.28
C ALA A 119 14.39 16.70 5.42
N ARG A 120 14.32 17.68 4.52
CA ARG A 120 13.25 18.68 4.51
C ARG A 120 11.88 18.05 4.27
N ILE A 121 11.81 17.13 3.30
CA ILE A 121 10.56 16.44 2.95
C ILE A 121 10.12 15.51 4.09
N ALA A 122 11.04 14.78 4.70
CA ALA A 122 10.75 13.94 5.87
C ALA A 122 10.24 14.76 7.06
N ASN A 123 10.81 15.95 7.30
CA ASN A 123 10.32 16.87 8.33
C ASN A 123 8.86 17.32 8.06
N SER A 124 8.52 17.58 6.79
CA SER A 124 7.13 17.86 6.41
C SER A 124 6.22 16.66 6.68
N LEU A 125 6.66 15.45 6.33
CA LEU A 125 5.91 14.21 6.58
C LEU A 125 5.74 13.86 8.07
N ASN A 126 6.47 14.49 8.99
CA ASN A 126 6.24 14.28 10.44
C ASN A 126 4.95 14.89 10.92
N THR A 127 4.57 16.02 10.36
CA THR A 127 3.36 16.76 10.73
C THR A 127 2.21 16.52 9.76
N GLU A 128 2.54 16.27 8.49
CA GLU A 128 1.57 16.11 7.41
C GLU A 128 1.41 14.64 7.00
N VAL A 129 0.22 14.31 6.50
CA VAL A 129 -0.10 12.98 5.94
C VAL A 129 0.68 12.71 4.67
N SER A 130 0.93 13.74 3.88
CA SER A 130 1.57 13.68 2.58
C SER A 130 2.43 14.91 2.33
N TYR A 131 3.37 14.77 1.42
CA TYR A 131 4.10 15.88 0.81
C TYR A 131 3.90 15.84 -0.70
N GLN A 132 3.76 16.99 -1.35
CA GLN A 132 3.62 17.07 -2.81
C GLN A 132 4.24 18.34 -3.37
N ASP A 133 4.70 18.23 -4.62
CA ASP A 133 5.04 19.35 -5.51
C ASP A 133 4.31 19.18 -6.86
N ASP A 134 4.77 19.87 -7.89
CA ASP A 134 4.12 19.82 -9.21
C ASP A 134 4.22 18.43 -9.89
N THR A 135 5.25 17.65 -9.59
CA THR A 135 5.57 16.38 -10.25
C THR A 135 5.32 15.17 -9.36
N TYR A 136 5.63 15.27 -8.08
CA TYR A 136 5.67 14.15 -7.15
C TYR A 136 4.69 14.32 -6.00
N GLN A 137 4.23 13.20 -5.48
CA GLN A 137 3.44 13.13 -4.25
C GLN A 137 3.89 11.93 -3.43
N ILE A 138 4.11 12.10 -2.13
CA ILE A 138 4.37 11.01 -1.19
C ILE A 138 3.29 10.96 -0.14
N PHE A 139 2.84 9.74 0.19
CA PHE A 139 1.84 9.44 1.21
C PHE A 139 2.37 8.48 2.25
N LYS A 140 1.86 8.62 3.47
CA LYS A 140 1.94 7.60 4.52
C LYS A 140 0.59 6.90 4.62
N LEU A 141 0.60 5.56 4.55
CA LEU A 141 -0.60 4.71 4.60
C LEU A 141 -0.43 3.61 5.64
N LEU A 142 -1.35 3.57 6.60
CA LEU A 142 -1.52 2.44 7.49
C LEU A 142 -2.58 1.50 6.93
N VAL A 143 -2.24 0.23 6.78
CA VAL A 143 -3.21 -0.83 6.49
C VAL A 143 -3.28 -1.77 7.69
N ALA A 144 -4.45 -1.92 8.31
CA ALA A 144 -4.56 -2.73 9.51
C ALA A 144 -5.87 -3.55 9.54
N ASP A 145 -5.83 -4.69 10.24
CA ASP A 145 -7.02 -5.49 10.53
C ASP A 145 -7.97 -4.69 11.46
N LYS A 146 -7.42 -4.10 12.50
CA LYS A 146 -8.13 -3.23 13.44
C LYS A 146 -7.52 -1.84 13.41
N LEU A 147 -8.22 -0.91 12.77
CA LEU A 147 -7.77 0.46 12.64
C LEU A 147 -7.76 1.17 14.00
N PRO A 148 -6.68 1.90 14.33
CA PRO A 148 -6.69 2.80 15.48
C PRO A 148 -7.62 3.99 15.22
N PRO A 149 -8.08 4.70 16.27
CA PRO A 149 -8.75 5.99 16.11
C PRO A 149 -7.90 6.95 15.30
N VAL A 150 -8.54 7.76 14.46
CA VAL A 150 -7.84 8.80 13.70
C VAL A 150 -7.36 9.87 14.67
N GLU A 151 -6.04 10.09 14.69
CA GLU A 151 -5.43 11.16 15.50
C GLU A 151 -5.66 12.52 14.83
N GLN A 152 -5.80 13.57 15.65
CA GLN A 152 -5.89 14.95 15.16
C GLN A 152 -4.65 15.73 15.62
N PRO A 153 -3.87 16.35 14.71
CA PRO A 153 -4.03 16.27 13.25
C PRO A 153 -3.73 14.87 12.71
N GLU A 154 -4.37 14.51 11.58
CA GLU A 154 -4.13 13.23 10.91
C GLU A 154 -2.66 13.13 10.43
N LYS A 155 -1.99 12.03 10.77
CA LYS A 155 -0.56 11.85 10.46
C LYS A 155 -0.31 10.84 9.34
N TRP A 156 -1.27 9.99 9.04
CA TRP A 156 -1.25 8.99 7.97
C TRP A 156 -2.69 8.68 7.55
N LYS A 157 -2.89 8.24 6.32
CA LYS A 157 -4.15 7.69 5.85
C LYS A 157 -4.32 6.25 6.33
N GLN A 158 -5.56 5.77 6.39
CA GLN A 158 -5.88 4.45 6.92
C GLN A 158 -6.78 3.67 5.98
N LEU A 159 -6.45 2.38 5.78
CA LEU A 159 -7.31 1.38 5.15
C LEU A 159 -7.39 0.14 6.03
N SER A 160 -8.56 -0.49 6.13
CA SER A 160 -8.65 -1.80 6.76
C SER A 160 -8.21 -2.90 5.78
N LEU A 161 -7.63 -3.98 6.30
CA LEU A 161 -7.33 -5.17 5.51
C LEU A 161 -8.57 -5.73 4.83
N LYS A 162 -9.74 -5.63 5.48
CA LYS A 162 -11.02 -6.02 4.89
C LYS A 162 -11.39 -5.20 3.65
N GLN A 163 -11.11 -3.89 3.64
CA GLN A 163 -11.32 -3.04 2.44
C GLN A 163 -10.40 -3.46 1.31
N VAL A 164 -9.13 -3.71 1.62
CA VAL A 164 -8.13 -4.23 0.67
C VAL A 164 -8.57 -5.57 0.07
N GLU A 165 -8.97 -6.53 0.91
CA GLU A 165 -9.48 -7.83 0.47
C GLU A 165 -10.73 -7.67 -0.41
N THR A 166 -11.68 -6.83 0.00
CA THR A 166 -12.92 -6.59 -0.75
C THR A 166 -12.61 -6.07 -2.15
N PHE A 167 -11.74 -5.07 -2.27
CA PHE A 167 -11.31 -4.53 -3.56
C PHE A 167 -10.70 -5.61 -4.46
N ILE A 168 -9.79 -6.43 -3.92
CA ILE A 168 -9.15 -7.52 -4.69
C ILE A 168 -10.20 -8.53 -5.18
N VAL A 169 -11.11 -8.94 -4.30
CA VAL A 169 -12.18 -9.89 -4.65
C VAL A 169 -13.12 -9.32 -5.71
N GLU A 170 -13.52 -8.05 -5.59
CA GLU A 170 -14.37 -7.39 -6.58
C GLU A 170 -13.69 -7.24 -7.93
N ARG A 171 -12.39 -6.94 -7.93
CA ARG A 171 -11.56 -6.90 -9.15
C ARG A 171 -11.53 -8.27 -9.83
N PHE A 172 -11.35 -9.35 -9.08
CA PHE A 172 -11.36 -10.70 -9.64
C PHE A 172 -12.74 -11.11 -10.17
N LYS A 173 -13.82 -10.69 -9.52
CA LYS A 173 -15.18 -10.93 -10.02
C LYS A 173 -15.47 -10.17 -11.32
N LYS A 174 -15.03 -8.91 -11.40
CA LYS A 174 -15.22 -8.07 -12.59
C LYS A 174 -14.58 -8.68 -13.84
N TYR A 175 -13.40 -9.31 -13.68
CA TYR A 175 -12.61 -9.91 -14.76
C TYR A 175 -12.53 -11.44 -14.61
N GLN A 176 -13.61 -12.08 -14.19
CA GLN A 176 -13.59 -13.49 -13.82
C GLN A 176 -13.11 -14.40 -14.95
N ASP A 177 -13.61 -14.20 -16.17
CA ASP A 177 -13.29 -15.08 -17.30
C ASP A 177 -11.82 -14.97 -17.70
N GLN A 178 -11.26 -13.78 -17.71
CA GLN A 178 -9.84 -13.52 -17.97
C GLN A 178 -8.95 -13.98 -16.80
N LYS A 179 -9.36 -13.71 -15.57
CA LYS A 179 -8.55 -14.02 -14.36
C LYS A 179 -8.54 -15.50 -14.00
N LEU A 180 -9.55 -16.28 -14.39
CA LEU A 180 -9.52 -17.74 -14.22
C LEU A 180 -8.42 -18.39 -15.05
N SER A 181 -8.23 -17.96 -16.30
CA SER A 181 -7.13 -18.42 -17.12
C SER A 181 -5.77 -17.91 -16.66
N ASP A 182 -5.73 -16.71 -16.07
CA ASP A 182 -4.51 -16.08 -15.54
C ASP A 182 -4.11 -16.60 -14.16
N ARG A 183 -4.98 -17.32 -13.45
CA ARG A 183 -4.75 -17.80 -12.08
C ARG A 183 -3.38 -18.46 -11.90
N LEU A 184 -2.97 -19.29 -12.83
CA LEU A 184 -1.70 -20.00 -12.80
C LEU A 184 -0.49 -19.09 -13.03
N ARG A 185 -0.71 -17.86 -13.51
CA ARG A 185 0.34 -16.86 -13.77
C ARG A 185 0.58 -15.94 -12.58
N PHE A 186 -0.31 -15.94 -11.58
CA PHE A 186 -0.06 -15.19 -10.34
C PHE A 186 0.95 -15.96 -9.48
N PRO A 187 2.15 -15.43 -9.26
CA PRO A 187 3.18 -16.08 -8.41
C PRO A 187 2.85 -15.90 -6.93
N SER A 188 1.63 -16.23 -6.53
CA SER A 188 1.13 -16.07 -5.15
C SER A 188 -0.01 -17.04 -4.90
N ASP A 189 0.22 -17.99 -4.01
CA ASP A 189 -0.80 -18.97 -3.61
C ASP A 189 -2.04 -18.29 -3.01
N LEU A 190 -1.84 -17.20 -2.26
CA LEU A 190 -2.94 -16.43 -1.71
C LEU A 190 -3.84 -15.84 -2.81
N MET A 191 -3.26 -15.26 -3.86
CA MET A 191 -4.03 -14.72 -4.98
C MET A 191 -4.73 -15.82 -5.76
N GLN A 192 -4.09 -16.93 -6.01
CA GLN A 192 -4.70 -18.11 -6.65
C GLN A 192 -5.89 -18.61 -5.83
N TYR A 193 -5.76 -18.71 -4.52
CA TYR A 193 -6.84 -19.09 -3.61
C TYR A 193 -7.99 -18.07 -3.64
N MET A 194 -7.71 -16.77 -3.60
CA MET A 194 -8.75 -15.73 -3.65
C MET A 194 -9.54 -15.75 -4.95
N ILE A 195 -8.87 -15.94 -6.09
CA ILE A 195 -9.54 -16.09 -7.39
C ILE A 195 -10.46 -17.32 -7.39
N TRP A 196 -9.95 -18.46 -6.94
CA TRP A 196 -10.75 -19.69 -6.84
C TRP A 196 -11.96 -19.52 -5.91
N LYS A 197 -11.76 -18.97 -4.72
CA LYS A 197 -12.82 -18.71 -3.75
C LYS A 197 -13.89 -17.75 -4.29
N SER A 198 -13.51 -16.72 -5.03
CA SER A 198 -14.45 -15.76 -5.65
C SER A 198 -15.30 -16.39 -6.74
N SER A 199 -14.75 -17.38 -7.45
CA SER A 199 -15.44 -18.11 -8.53
C SER A 199 -16.47 -19.12 -7.99
N ASN A 200 -16.12 -19.86 -6.95
CA ASN A 200 -16.96 -20.95 -6.42
C ASN A 200 -18.23 -20.46 -5.69
N ARG A 201 -18.28 -19.22 -5.22
CA ARG A 201 -19.49 -18.68 -4.60
C ARG A 201 -20.70 -18.56 -5.55
N ARG A 202 -20.52 -18.64 -6.87
CA ARG A 202 -21.62 -18.63 -7.84
C ARG A 202 -22.26 -20.00 -8.05
N GLN A 203 -21.57 -21.11 -7.81
CA GLN A 203 -22.13 -22.45 -8.00
C GLN A 203 -23.13 -22.87 -6.92
N VAL A 204 -23.13 -22.22 -5.75
CA VAL A 204 -24.05 -22.54 -4.64
C VAL A 204 -25.44 -21.89 -4.81
N ASN A 205 -25.59 -20.94 -5.72
CA ASN A 205 -26.85 -20.21 -5.95
C ASN A 205 -27.54 -20.54 -7.28
N MET A 206 -27.21 -21.66 -7.94
CA MET A 206 -28.05 -22.15 -9.04
C MET A 206 -29.22 -22.94 -8.43
N PRO A 207 -30.48 -22.53 -8.62
CA PRO A 207 -31.63 -23.37 -8.28
C PRO A 207 -31.56 -24.62 -9.16
N VAL A 208 -31.76 -25.78 -8.53
CA VAL A 208 -31.97 -27.09 -9.17
C VAL A 208 -33.27 -27.05 -9.91
#